data_824ede82372ed745158f635a6b7cc0c6
#
_entry.id   824ede82372ed745158f635a6b7cc0c6
#
_cell.length_a   1.000
_cell.length_b   1.000
_cell.length_c   1.000
_cell.angle_alpha   90.00
_cell.angle_beta   90.00
_cell.angle_gamma   90.00
#
_symmetry.space_group_name_H-M   'P 1'
#
loop_
_entity.id
_entity.type
_entity.pdbx_description
1 polymer ?
#
loop_
_entity_poly.entity_id
_entity_poly.type
_entity_poly.pdbx_seq_one_letter_code
_entity_poly.pdbx_strand_id
1 'polypeptide(L)'
;MPPRPLTDLVAPDWAEALAPVEGRVHAIGDALRAETAAGHRYLPAGADVLRAFTRPLADVRVLVVGQDPYPTPGHATGLAFSVAPHVRPLPRSLQNIYRELADDVGATPGPTGDLQPWAEQGVLLLNRVLTVREGAPGSHRGLGWQDVTERAVRALAERGGPLVALLWGRDAQTVRPFLGSTPVVSGVHPSPLSASRGFFGSRPFSAVDRLLAEQGAPGIDWGRAGRGQGTDAAASSG
;
A
#
# COMPACT_ATOMS: atom_id res chain seq x y z
N MET A 1 -3.69 -25.86 -14.06
CA MET A 1 -4.93 -25.50 -13.36
C MET A 1 -5.48 -24.21 -13.96
N PRO A 2 -6.81 -24.07 -14.12
CA PRO A 2 -7.37 -22.79 -14.53
C PRO A 2 -7.02 -21.70 -13.53
N PRO A 3 -6.94 -20.44 -13.97
CA PRO A 3 -6.71 -19.33 -13.05
C PRO A 3 -7.87 -19.21 -12.05
N ARG A 4 -7.55 -18.85 -10.80
CA ARG A 4 -8.59 -18.59 -9.79
C ARG A 4 -9.32 -17.29 -10.11
N PRO A 5 -10.65 -17.22 -9.98
CA PRO A 5 -11.39 -15.98 -10.17
C PRO A 5 -11.04 -14.94 -9.10
N LEU A 6 -11.21 -13.67 -9.40
CA LEU A 6 -10.95 -12.56 -8.43
C LEU A 6 -11.79 -12.70 -7.17
N THR A 7 -13.01 -13.25 -7.27
CA THR A 7 -13.91 -13.50 -6.14
C THR A 7 -13.31 -14.37 -5.04
N ASP A 8 -12.31 -15.20 -5.37
CA ASP A 8 -11.60 -16.07 -4.42
C ASP A 8 -10.34 -15.42 -3.85
N LEU A 9 -9.94 -14.24 -4.37
CA LEU A 9 -8.64 -13.63 -4.11
C LEU A 9 -8.73 -12.28 -3.40
N VAL A 10 -9.86 -11.57 -3.55
CA VAL A 10 -10.05 -10.20 -3.04
C VAL A 10 -11.44 -10.07 -2.39
N ALA A 11 -11.69 -8.96 -1.69
CA ALA A 11 -13.02 -8.69 -1.15
C ALA A 11 -14.07 -8.55 -2.28
N PRO A 12 -15.36 -8.90 -2.03
CA PRO A 12 -16.39 -8.95 -3.08
C PRO A 12 -16.55 -7.67 -3.89
N ASP A 13 -16.53 -6.51 -3.24
CA ASP A 13 -16.63 -5.20 -3.89
C ASP A 13 -15.37 -4.86 -4.73
N TRP A 14 -14.19 -5.34 -4.33
CA TRP A 14 -13.00 -5.28 -5.17
C TRP A 14 -13.09 -6.23 -6.37
N ALA A 15 -13.64 -7.43 -6.20
CA ALA A 15 -13.83 -8.37 -7.32
C ALA A 15 -14.72 -7.74 -8.40
N GLU A 16 -15.81 -7.08 -8.02
CA GLU A 16 -16.69 -6.35 -8.92
C GLU A 16 -15.95 -5.18 -9.59
N ALA A 17 -15.27 -4.35 -8.80
CA ALA A 17 -14.55 -3.18 -9.30
C ALA A 17 -13.42 -3.54 -10.29
N LEU A 18 -12.75 -4.67 -10.06
CA LEU A 18 -11.61 -5.14 -10.87
C LEU A 18 -12.03 -6.11 -12.00
N ALA A 19 -13.29 -6.51 -12.10
CA ALA A 19 -13.78 -7.41 -13.14
C ALA A 19 -13.36 -7.00 -14.58
N PRO A 20 -13.38 -5.69 -14.96
CA PRO A 20 -12.93 -5.27 -16.29
C PRO A 20 -11.48 -5.59 -16.61
N VAL A 21 -10.64 -5.79 -15.60
CA VAL A 21 -9.19 -6.06 -15.73
C VAL A 21 -8.81 -7.47 -15.26
N GLU A 22 -9.77 -8.35 -14.97
CA GLU A 22 -9.51 -9.72 -14.52
C GLU A 22 -8.67 -10.51 -15.52
N GLY A 23 -8.96 -10.38 -16.83
CA GLY A 23 -8.15 -10.99 -17.87
C GLY A 23 -6.68 -10.52 -17.85
N ARG A 24 -6.44 -9.25 -17.47
CA ARG A 24 -5.06 -8.74 -17.29
C ARG A 24 -4.40 -9.40 -16.07
N VAL A 25 -5.10 -9.53 -14.94
CA VAL A 25 -4.58 -10.21 -13.75
C VAL A 25 -4.20 -11.66 -14.07
N HIS A 26 -5.04 -12.37 -14.83
CA HIS A 26 -4.75 -13.74 -15.26
C HIS A 26 -3.52 -13.82 -16.18
N ALA A 27 -3.40 -12.92 -17.16
CA ALA A 27 -2.24 -12.86 -18.04
C ALA A 27 -0.93 -12.59 -17.28
N ILE A 28 -0.97 -11.71 -16.27
CA ILE A 28 0.18 -11.47 -15.39
C ILE A 28 0.49 -12.73 -14.60
N GLY A 29 -0.51 -13.43 -14.07
CA GLY A 29 -0.35 -14.70 -13.37
C GLY A 29 0.32 -15.77 -14.24
N ASP A 30 0.00 -15.84 -15.54
CA ASP A 30 0.67 -16.74 -16.49
C ASP A 30 2.14 -16.36 -16.68
N ALA A 31 2.45 -15.08 -16.83
CA ALA A 31 3.81 -14.59 -16.93
C ALA A 31 4.65 -14.91 -15.69
N LEU A 32 4.08 -14.74 -14.48
CA LEU A 32 4.76 -15.08 -13.22
C LEU A 32 4.99 -16.59 -13.09
N ARG A 33 4.07 -17.43 -13.55
CA ARG A 33 4.24 -18.89 -13.60
C ARG A 33 5.36 -19.30 -14.56
N ALA A 34 5.39 -18.67 -15.75
CA ALA A 34 6.46 -18.91 -16.73
C ALA A 34 7.83 -18.50 -16.19
N GLU A 35 7.90 -17.36 -15.49
CA GLU A 35 9.13 -16.88 -14.84
C GLU A 35 9.61 -17.85 -13.76
N THR A 36 8.68 -18.37 -12.94
CA THR A 36 8.98 -19.36 -11.91
C THR A 36 9.46 -20.69 -12.52
N ALA A 37 8.84 -21.13 -13.61
CA ALA A 37 9.26 -22.32 -14.36
C ALA A 37 10.67 -22.15 -14.97
N ALA A 38 11.06 -20.93 -15.30
CA ALA A 38 12.42 -20.58 -15.74
C ALA A 38 13.45 -20.45 -14.60
N GLY A 39 13.04 -20.75 -13.35
CA GLY A 39 13.93 -20.73 -12.17
C GLY A 39 14.07 -19.38 -11.48
N HIS A 40 13.26 -18.39 -11.84
CA HIS A 40 13.24 -17.09 -11.18
C HIS A 40 12.14 -17.00 -10.12
N ARG A 41 12.48 -16.39 -8.98
CA ARG A 41 11.53 -16.15 -7.90
C ARG A 41 11.00 -14.73 -7.99
N TYR A 42 9.72 -14.54 -7.66
CA TYR A 42 9.11 -13.22 -7.52
C TYR A 42 8.57 -13.01 -6.10
N LEU A 43 8.39 -11.76 -5.75
CA LEU A 43 7.89 -11.30 -4.45
C LEU A 43 6.72 -10.31 -4.67
N PRO A 44 5.76 -10.26 -3.73
CA PRO A 44 5.59 -11.14 -2.56
C PRO A 44 5.20 -12.57 -2.96
N ALA A 45 5.01 -13.44 -1.96
CA ALA A 45 4.45 -14.79 -2.20
C ALA A 45 3.09 -14.68 -2.92
N GLY A 46 2.77 -15.67 -3.77
CA GLY A 46 1.58 -15.61 -4.64
C GLY A 46 0.27 -15.32 -3.91
N ALA A 47 0.13 -15.80 -2.66
CA ALA A 47 -1.04 -15.53 -1.82
C ALA A 47 -1.14 -14.05 -1.38
N ASP A 48 -0.03 -13.32 -1.35
CA ASP A 48 0.04 -11.95 -0.87
C ASP A 48 0.01 -10.91 -2.01
N VAL A 49 0.05 -11.32 -3.28
CA VAL A 49 0.12 -10.40 -4.43
C VAL A 49 -1.04 -9.41 -4.44
N LEU A 50 -2.26 -9.89 -4.14
CA LEU A 50 -3.48 -9.08 -4.10
C LEU A 50 -3.93 -8.71 -2.68
N ARG A 51 -3.05 -8.85 -1.67
CA ARG A 51 -3.39 -8.62 -0.26
C ARG A 51 -3.97 -7.23 0.02
N ALA A 52 -3.53 -6.21 -0.70
CA ALA A 52 -4.07 -4.85 -0.56
C ALA A 52 -5.59 -4.80 -0.81
N PHE A 53 -6.15 -5.73 -1.57
CA PHE A 53 -7.56 -5.80 -1.93
C PHE A 53 -8.39 -6.79 -1.08
N THR A 54 -7.84 -7.31 0.00
CA THR A 54 -8.55 -8.27 0.85
C THR A 54 -9.50 -7.64 1.87
N ARG A 55 -9.39 -6.34 2.10
CA ARG A 55 -10.36 -5.56 2.89
C ARG A 55 -11.34 -4.85 1.98
N PRO A 56 -12.58 -4.59 2.43
CA PRO A 56 -13.60 -3.98 1.57
C PRO A 56 -13.14 -2.64 0.96
N LEU A 57 -13.45 -2.44 -0.33
CA LEU A 57 -13.27 -1.16 -1.02
C LEU A 57 -14.07 -0.06 -0.32
N ALA A 58 -15.26 -0.39 0.17
CA ALA A 58 -16.14 0.52 0.88
C ALA A 58 -15.49 1.13 2.14
N ASP A 59 -14.60 0.41 2.80
CA ASP A 59 -13.95 0.85 4.04
C ASP A 59 -12.74 1.76 3.80
N VAL A 60 -12.25 1.88 2.55
CA VAL A 60 -11.04 2.64 2.25
C VAL A 60 -11.28 4.14 2.40
N ARG A 61 -10.51 4.80 3.25
CA ARG A 61 -10.55 6.26 3.50
C ARG A 61 -9.26 6.98 3.11
N VAL A 62 -8.16 6.23 3.05
CA VAL A 62 -6.86 6.76 2.64
C VAL A 62 -6.25 5.83 1.61
N LEU A 63 -5.76 6.39 0.50
CA LEU A 63 -4.97 5.68 -0.48
C LEU A 63 -3.50 6.12 -0.34
N VAL A 64 -2.62 5.20 0.02
CA VAL A 64 -1.17 5.41 -0.01
C VAL A 64 -0.59 4.63 -1.18
N VAL A 65 0.11 5.31 -2.09
CA VAL A 65 0.67 4.68 -3.28
C VAL A 65 2.18 4.52 -3.16
N GLY A 66 2.63 3.27 -3.26
CA GLY A 66 4.04 2.89 -3.41
C GLY A 66 4.40 2.59 -4.87
N GLN A 67 5.67 2.27 -5.12
CA GLN A 67 6.19 1.97 -6.46
C GLN A 67 6.05 0.49 -6.79
N ASP A 68 6.85 -0.36 -6.16
CA ASP A 68 6.90 -1.81 -6.30
C ASP A 68 7.27 -2.46 -4.94
N PRO A 69 7.07 -3.78 -4.76
CA PRO A 69 7.43 -4.45 -3.53
C PRO A 69 8.94 -4.44 -3.26
N TYR A 70 9.32 -4.62 -2.00
CA TYR A 70 10.72 -4.83 -1.65
C TYR A 70 11.26 -6.10 -2.34
N PRO A 71 12.41 -6.02 -3.04
CA PRO A 71 12.96 -7.16 -3.78
C PRO A 71 13.73 -8.15 -2.91
N THR A 72 13.85 -7.88 -1.61
CA THR A 72 14.56 -8.74 -0.66
C THR A 72 13.64 -9.87 -0.17
N PRO A 73 14.06 -11.13 -0.19
CA PRO A 73 13.29 -12.25 0.33
C PRO A 73 12.79 -12.02 1.76
N GLY A 74 11.52 -12.38 2.01
CA GLY A 74 10.90 -12.27 3.34
C GLY A 74 10.48 -10.84 3.73
N HIS A 75 10.72 -9.82 2.90
CA HIS A 75 10.33 -8.45 3.21
C HIS A 75 8.90 -8.14 2.75
N ALA A 76 8.62 -8.34 1.48
CA ALA A 76 7.35 -7.93 0.85
C ALA A 76 6.15 -8.72 1.42
N THR A 77 5.10 -8.00 1.81
CA THR A 77 3.86 -8.54 2.40
C THR A 77 2.63 -8.31 1.53
N GLY A 78 2.79 -7.75 0.32
CA GLY A 78 1.66 -7.33 -0.53
C GLY A 78 1.05 -5.97 -0.18
N LEU A 79 1.52 -5.33 0.89
CA LEU A 79 1.14 -3.97 1.29
C LEU A 79 2.31 -3.01 1.03
N ALA A 80 2.05 -1.87 0.38
CA ALA A 80 3.07 -0.88 0.09
C ALA A 80 3.77 -0.39 1.37
N PHE A 81 5.09 -0.25 1.33
CA PHE A 81 5.96 0.15 2.44
C PHE A 81 6.01 -0.82 3.63
N SER A 82 5.09 -1.78 3.76
CA SER A 82 5.05 -2.76 4.84
C SER A 82 6.07 -3.87 4.63
N VAL A 83 6.62 -4.36 5.74
CA VAL A 83 7.45 -5.57 5.74
C VAL A 83 6.96 -6.55 6.80
N ALA A 84 7.33 -7.82 6.63
CA ALA A 84 6.98 -8.85 7.61
C ALA A 84 7.51 -8.49 9.02
N PRO A 85 6.77 -8.85 10.09
CA PRO A 85 7.08 -8.40 11.46
C PRO A 85 8.47 -8.75 11.98
N HIS A 86 9.09 -9.81 11.44
CA HIS A 86 10.43 -10.26 11.85
C HIS A 86 11.58 -9.52 11.15
N VAL A 87 11.30 -8.70 10.14
CA VAL A 87 12.34 -8.04 9.34
C VAL A 87 13.15 -7.05 10.20
N ARG A 88 14.45 -7.27 10.26
CA ARG A 88 15.41 -6.37 10.91
C ARG A 88 16.72 -6.34 10.11
N PRO A 89 17.36 -5.18 9.95
CA PRO A 89 16.83 -3.85 10.24
C PRO A 89 15.63 -3.49 9.32
N LEU A 90 14.80 -2.54 9.75
CA LEU A 90 13.72 -2.03 8.90
C LEU A 90 14.29 -1.38 7.63
N PRO A 91 13.59 -1.47 6.47
CA PRO A 91 13.97 -0.72 5.28
C PRO A 91 14.08 0.77 5.55
N ARG A 92 15.07 1.42 4.96
CA ARG A 92 15.35 2.85 5.22
C ARG A 92 14.18 3.79 4.88
N SER A 93 13.40 3.46 3.84
CA SER A 93 12.20 4.24 3.51
C SER A 93 11.17 4.18 4.66
N LEU A 94 10.98 2.99 5.25
CA LEU A 94 10.05 2.83 6.38
C LEU A 94 10.58 3.49 7.66
N GLN A 95 11.89 3.45 7.90
CA GLN A 95 12.50 4.20 9.00
C GLN A 95 12.24 5.72 8.86
N ASN A 96 12.36 6.24 7.63
CA ASN A 96 12.07 7.64 7.34
C ASN A 96 10.60 7.98 7.53
N ILE A 97 9.68 7.07 7.11
CA ILE A 97 8.24 7.21 7.36
C ILE A 97 7.96 7.28 8.87
N TYR A 98 8.56 6.40 9.67
CA TYR A 98 8.37 6.37 11.11
C TYR A 98 8.95 7.61 11.81
N ARG A 99 10.09 8.12 11.33
CA ARG A 99 10.64 9.38 11.83
C ARG A 99 9.69 10.55 11.55
N GLU A 100 9.25 10.71 10.30
CA GLU A 100 8.32 11.79 9.94
C GLU A 100 6.98 11.66 10.69
N LEU A 101 6.51 10.44 10.91
CA LEU A 101 5.32 10.18 11.70
C LEU A 101 5.45 10.70 13.15
N ALA A 102 6.59 10.43 13.80
CA ALA A 102 6.86 10.93 15.13
C ALA A 102 6.96 12.46 15.19
N ASP A 103 7.62 13.05 14.19
CA ASP A 103 7.82 14.51 14.09
C ASP A 103 6.49 15.25 13.74
N ASP A 104 5.59 14.63 12.96
CA ASP A 104 4.33 15.25 12.48
C ASP A 104 3.21 15.18 13.52
N VAL A 105 2.94 13.98 14.05
CA VAL A 105 1.77 13.72 14.92
C VAL A 105 2.13 13.22 16.32
N GLY A 106 3.41 13.19 16.66
CA GLY A 106 3.88 12.75 17.99
C GLY A 106 3.67 11.25 18.25
N ALA A 107 3.32 10.48 17.23
CA ALA A 107 3.04 9.06 17.40
C ALA A 107 4.34 8.25 17.45
N THR A 108 4.40 7.28 18.37
CA THR A 108 5.51 6.32 18.46
C THR A 108 5.08 5.01 17.80
N PRO A 109 5.61 4.67 16.60
CA PRO A 109 5.36 3.38 15.98
C PRO A 109 5.82 2.22 16.88
N GLY A 110 5.20 1.06 16.70
CA GLY A 110 5.66 -0.18 17.34
C GLY A 110 7.02 -0.65 16.77
N PRO A 111 7.57 -1.72 17.34
CA PRO A 111 8.94 -2.17 17.01
C PRO A 111 9.05 -2.89 15.68
N THR A 112 7.95 -3.17 14.97
CA THR A 112 7.97 -3.91 13.70
C THR A 112 7.75 -3.00 12.50
N GLY A 113 7.96 -3.52 11.29
CA GLY A 113 7.65 -2.81 10.05
C GLY A 113 6.29 -3.19 9.45
N ASP A 114 5.43 -3.83 10.24
CA ASP A 114 4.11 -4.24 9.79
C ASP A 114 3.12 -3.07 9.81
N LEU A 115 2.60 -2.71 8.64
CA LEU A 115 1.59 -1.66 8.48
C LEU A 115 0.16 -2.22 8.35
N GLN A 116 -0.05 -3.51 8.60
CA GLN A 116 -1.39 -4.10 8.65
C GLN A 116 -2.35 -3.31 9.56
N PRO A 117 -1.95 -2.77 10.74
CA PRO A 117 -2.82 -1.97 11.59
C PRO A 117 -3.31 -0.65 10.94
N TRP A 118 -2.62 -0.13 9.93
CA TRP A 118 -3.14 0.96 9.11
C TRP A 118 -4.20 0.48 8.13
N ALA A 119 -3.94 -0.66 7.46
CA ALA A 119 -4.91 -1.25 6.54
C ALA A 119 -6.24 -1.58 7.25
N GLU A 120 -6.19 -2.01 8.51
CA GLU A 120 -7.36 -2.29 9.34
C GLU A 120 -8.22 -1.06 9.65
N GLN A 121 -7.66 0.13 9.49
CA GLN A 121 -8.34 1.40 9.67
C GLN A 121 -8.81 2.03 8.34
N GLY A 122 -8.72 1.29 7.24
CA GLY A 122 -9.14 1.77 5.92
C GLY A 122 -8.03 2.52 5.15
N VAL A 123 -6.76 2.26 5.46
CA VAL A 123 -5.65 2.74 4.63
C VAL A 123 -5.30 1.68 3.58
N LEU A 124 -5.59 1.96 2.32
CA LEU A 124 -5.16 1.11 1.20
C LEU A 124 -3.68 1.38 0.89
N LEU A 125 -2.83 0.43 1.23
CA LEU A 125 -1.38 0.47 0.98
C LEU A 125 -1.09 -0.22 -0.36
N LEU A 126 -1.17 0.53 -1.46
CA LEU A 126 -1.14 0.00 -2.83
C LEU A 126 0.17 0.34 -3.55
N ASN A 127 0.88 -0.66 -4.05
CA ASN A 127 1.97 -0.44 -5.00
C ASN A 127 1.43 -0.27 -6.43
N ARG A 128 2.09 0.55 -7.26
CA ARG A 128 1.76 0.67 -8.70
C ARG A 128 2.04 -0.63 -9.47
N VAL A 129 3.04 -1.38 -9.05
CA VAL A 129 3.41 -2.70 -9.56
C VAL A 129 3.36 -3.68 -8.39
N LEU A 130 2.56 -4.73 -8.49
CA LEU A 130 2.26 -5.59 -7.33
C LEU A 130 3.26 -6.72 -7.12
N THR A 131 4.17 -6.94 -8.06
CA THR A 131 5.20 -7.97 -7.97
C THR A 131 6.57 -7.44 -8.40
N VAL A 132 7.62 -8.13 -7.97
CA VAL A 132 9.00 -7.83 -8.37
C VAL A 132 9.79 -9.13 -8.41
N ARG A 133 10.76 -9.28 -9.33
CA ARG A 133 11.71 -10.40 -9.27
C ARG A 133 12.62 -10.23 -8.07
N GLU A 134 12.91 -11.33 -7.38
CA GLU A 134 13.86 -11.36 -6.26
C GLU A 134 15.19 -10.70 -6.66
N GLY A 135 15.65 -9.75 -5.86
CA GLY A 135 16.88 -9.00 -6.07
C GLY A 135 16.88 -7.97 -7.20
N ALA A 136 15.79 -7.81 -7.96
CA ALA A 136 15.76 -6.96 -9.16
C ALA A 136 14.64 -5.89 -9.11
N PRO A 137 14.87 -4.74 -8.43
CA PRO A 137 13.88 -3.67 -8.33
C PRO A 137 13.37 -3.20 -9.69
N GLY A 138 12.06 -2.99 -9.82
CA GLY A 138 11.43 -2.50 -11.05
C GLY A 138 11.32 -3.53 -12.19
N SER A 139 11.74 -4.78 -11.98
CA SER A 139 11.75 -5.83 -13.01
C SER A 139 10.39 -6.13 -13.64
N HIS A 140 9.29 -5.93 -12.91
CA HIS A 140 7.93 -6.22 -13.37
C HIS A 140 7.14 -4.99 -13.84
N ARG A 141 7.80 -3.85 -14.06
CA ARG A 141 7.13 -2.64 -14.57
C ARG A 141 6.44 -2.84 -15.92
N GLY A 142 6.91 -3.78 -16.75
CA GLY A 142 6.35 -4.09 -18.06
C GLY A 142 5.26 -5.15 -18.05
N LEU A 143 4.88 -5.74 -16.92
CA LEU A 143 3.89 -6.83 -16.87
C LEU A 143 2.44 -6.37 -17.01
N GLY A 144 2.15 -5.06 -16.86
CA GLY A 144 0.80 -4.52 -16.98
C GLY A 144 0.04 -4.36 -15.67
N TRP A 145 0.72 -4.44 -14.50
CA TRP A 145 0.12 -4.15 -13.20
C TRP A 145 -0.50 -2.76 -13.13
N GLN A 146 0.05 -1.80 -13.89
CA GLN A 146 -0.44 -0.42 -13.91
C GLN A 146 -1.91 -0.33 -14.37
N ASP A 147 -2.35 -1.17 -15.29
CA ASP A 147 -3.74 -1.22 -15.75
C ASP A 147 -4.67 -1.65 -14.60
N VAL A 148 -4.24 -2.64 -13.82
CA VAL A 148 -4.98 -3.15 -12.67
C VAL A 148 -5.07 -2.11 -11.54
N THR A 149 -3.93 -1.51 -11.19
CA THR A 149 -3.88 -0.52 -10.11
C THR A 149 -4.52 0.81 -10.51
N GLU A 150 -4.50 1.18 -11.77
CA GLU A 150 -5.27 2.31 -12.31
C GLU A 150 -6.78 2.06 -12.15
N ARG A 151 -7.27 0.88 -12.55
CA ARG A 151 -8.69 0.53 -12.37
C ARG A 151 -9.09 0.59 -10.89
N ALA A 152 -8.24 0.10 -9.99
CA ALA A 152 -8.48 0.18 -8.55
C ALA A 152 -8.59 1.64 -8.05
N VAL A 153 -7.68 2.52 -8.50
CA VAL A 153 -7.71 3.94 -8.12
C VAL A 153 -8.98 4.64 -8.65
N ARG A 154 -9.37 4.35 -9.90
CA ARG A 154 -10.63 4.86 -10.48
C ARG A 154 -11.85 4.40 -9.68
N ALA A 155 -11.91 3.12 -9.32
CA ALA A 155 -13.01 2.57 -8.53
C ALA A 155 -13.15 3.27 -7.17
N LEU A 156 -12.03 3.58 -6.49
CA LEU A 156 -12.05 4.36 -5.25
C LEU A 156 -12.60 5.77 -5.46
N ALA A 157 -12.16 6.46 -6.52
CA ALA A 157 -12.61 7.81 -6.82
C ALA A 157 -14.10 7.83 -7.24
N GLU A 158 -14.54 6.82 -7.99
CA GLU A 158 -15.93 6.66 -8.48
C GLU A 158 -16.90 6.28 -7.36
N ARG A 159 -16.42 5.55 -6.33
CA ARG A 159 -17.25 5.11 -5.19
C ARG A 159 -17.93 6.27 -4.47
N GLY A 160 -17.26 7.43 -4.41
CA GLY A 160 -17.67 8.55 -3.56
C GLY A 160 -17.35 8.31 -2.07
N GLY A 161 -17.77 9.26 -1.22
CA GLY A 161 -17.50 9.26 0.21
C GLY A 161 -16.08 9.73 0.56
N PRO A 162 -15.73 9.74 1.86
CA PRO A 162 -14.46 10.25 2.32
C PRO A 162 -13.29 9.46 1.76
N LEU A 163 -12.37 10.17 1.09
CA LEU A 163 -11.13 9.61 0.56
C LEU A 163 -10.06 10.70 0.48
N VAL A 164 -8.84 10.36 0.89
CA VAL A 164 -7.64 11.19 0.71
C VAL A 164 -6.55 10.33 0.08
N ALA A 165 -5.89 10.84 -0.97
CA ALA A 165 -4.74 10.16 -1.58
C ALA A 165 -3.43 10.76 -1.07
N LEU A 166 -2.53 9.91 -0.57
CA LEU A 166 -1.18 10.24 -0.13
C LEU A 166 -0.17 9.69 -1.15
N LEU A 167 0.46 10.58 -1.91
CA LEU A 167 1.28 10.24 -3.06
C LEU A 167 2.74 10.67 -2.86
N TRP A 168 3.61 9.71 -2.53
CA TRP A 168 5.03 9.96 -2.30
C TRP A 168 5.89 9.60 -3.53
N GLY A 169 6.47 10.61 -4.14
CA GLY A 169 7.38 10.48 -5.29
C GLY A 169 6.65 10.43 -6.64
N ARG A 170 7.45 10.42 -7.70
CA ARG A 170 6.95 10.54 -9.08
C ARG A 170 6.08 9.37 -9.52
N ASP A 171 6.47 8.14 -9.18
CA ASP A 171 5.72 6.94 -9.58
C ASP A 171 4.32 6.94 -8.94
N ALA A 172 4.21 7.31 -7.65
CA ALA A 172 2.92 7.46 -6.99
C ALA A 172 2.05 8.56 -7.62
N GLN A 173 2.65 9.68 -8.01
CA GLN A 173 1.92 10.80 -8.62
C GLN A 173 1.34 10.48 -10.01
N THR A 174 1.77 9.39 -10.66
CA THR A 174 1.19 8.95 -11.94
C THR A 174 -0.29 8.57 -11.83
N VAL A 175 -0.80 8.30 -10.61
CA VAL A 175 -2.23 8.00 -10.41
C VAL A 175 -3.12 9.24 -10.29
N ARG A 176 -2.54 10.43 -10.13
CA ARG A 176 -3.28 11.68 -9.92
C ARG A 176 -4.39 11.95 -10.96
N PRO A 177 -4.20 11.69 -12.26
CA PRO A 177 -5.26 11.89 -13.26
C PRO A 177 -6.50 11.01 -13.06
N PHE A 178 -6.40 9.93 -12.28
CA PHE A 178 -7.48 8.95 -12.07
C PHE A 178 -8.27 9.20 -10.78
N LEU A 179 -7.87 10.19 -9.98
CA LEU A 179 -8.44 10.48 -8.66
C LEU A 179 -9.65 11.44 -8.70
N GLY A 180 -9.97 12.01 -9.88
CA GLY A 180 -11.06 12.98 -9.99
C GLY A 180 -10.90 14.16 -9.02
N SER A 181 -11.89 14.40 -8.18
CA SER A 181 -11.90 15.46 -7.16
C SER A 181 -11.32 15.03 -5.80
N THR A 182 -10.81 13.80 -5.68
CA THR A 182 -10.22 13.32 -4.42
C THR A 182 -9.09 14.22 -3.95
N PRO A 183 -9.10 14.72 -2.70
CA PRO A 183 -8.01 15.49 -2.13
C PRO A 183 -6.69 14.70 -2.14
N VAL A 184 -5.61 15.38 -2.50
CA VAL A 184 -4.29 14.75 -2.66
C VAL A 184 -3.25 15.45 -1.79
N VAL A 185 -2.60 14.70 -0.92
CA VAL A 185 -1.36 15.09 -0.23
C VAL A 185 -0.20 14.53 -1.05
N SER A 186 0.57 15.42 -1.68
CA SER A 186 1.71 15.04 -2.50
C SER A 186 3.02 15.36 -1.79
N GLY A 187 4.01 14.50 -1.94
CA GLY A 187 5.33 14.71 -1.35
C GLY A 187 6.46 14.01 -2.09
N VAL A 188 7.66 14.25 -1.59
CA VAL A 188 8.87 13.56 -2.02
C VAL A 188 8.82 12.12 -1.51
N HIS A 189 9.45 11.18 -2.24
CA HIS A 189 9.51 9.79 -1.81
C HIS A 189 10.35 9.63 -0.52
N PRO A 190 9.96 8.78 0.44
CA PRO A 190 10.67 8.58 1.71
C PRO A 190 12.02 7.85 1.59
N SER A 191 12.48 7.51 0.38
CA SER A 191 13.78 6.85 0.20
C SER A 191 14.94 7.74 0.68
N PRO A 192 16.08 7.16 1.11
CA PRO A 192 17.27 7.92 1.51
C PRO A 192 17.77 8.89 0.44
N LEU A 193 17.56 8.55 -0.84
CA LEU A 193 17.99 9.38 -1.97
C LEU A 193 17.23 10.70 -2.09
N SER A 194 16.07 10.80 -1.46
CA SER A 194 15.16 11.93 -1.63
C SER A 194 14.59 12.50 -0.34
N ALA A 195 14.62 11.78 0.77
CA ALA A 195 13.94 12.18 2.00
C ALA A 195 14.41 13.55 2.55
N SER A 196 15.70 13.85 2.45
CA SER A 196 16.26 15.16 2.85
C SER A 196 15.85 16.33 1.96
N ARG A 197 15.23 16.05 0.79
CA ARG A 197 14.81 17.07 -0.18
C ARG A 197 13.35 17.47 -0.02
N GLY A 198 12.75 17.30 1.16
CA GLY A 198 11.41 17.75 1.46
C GLY A 198 10.41 16.65 1.86
N PHE A 199 10.86 15.43 2.18
CA PHE A 199 10.00 14.45 2.85
C PHE A 199 9.91 14.77 4.35
N PHE A 200 11.05 14.99 5.00
CA PHE A 200 11.07 15.39 6.41
C PHE A 200 10.50 16.79 6.58
N GLY A 201 9.58 16.95 7.54
CA GLY A 201 8.85 18.17 7.83
C GLY A 201 7.69 18.47 6.86
N SER A 202 7.36 17.54 5.95
CA SER A 202 6.21 17.70 5.02
C SER A 202 4.85 17.49 5.69
N ARG A 203 4.82 16.93 6.91
CA ARG A 203 3.64 16.70 7.73
C ARG A 203 2.48 16.04 6.98
N PRO A 204 2.71 14.88 6.34
CA PRO A 204 1.70 14.26 5.50
C PRO A 204 0.55 13.63 6.29
N PHE A 205 0.81 13.13 7.50
CA PHE A 205 -0.16 12.41 8.31
C PHE A 205 -1.22 13.35 8.89
N SER A 206 -0.81 14.44 9.50
CA SER A 206 -1.72 15.50 9.99
C SER A 206 -2.49 16.16 8.84
N ALA A 207 -1.88 16.32 7.66
CA ALA A 207 -2.55 16.83 6.48
C ALA A 207 -3.66 15.88 6.00
N VAL A 208 -3.41 14.56 5.99
CA VAL A 208 -4.43 13.55 5.66
C VAL A 208 -5.58 13.60 6.65
N ASP A 209 -5.31 13.63 7.96
CA ASP A 209 -6.33 13.65 8.99
C ASP A 209 -7.21 14.92 8.91
N ARG A 210 -6.61 16.08 8.63
CA ARG A 210 -7.36 17.32 8.40
C ARG A 210 -8.30 17.19 7.20
N LEU A 211 -7.83 16.63 6.07
CA LEU A 211 -8.64 16.44 4.88
C LEU A 211 -9.73 15.39 5.06
N LEU A 212 -9.54 14.38 5.90
CA LEU A 212 -10.59 13.44 6.31
C LEU A 212 -11.65 14.14 7.17
N ALA A 213 -11.22 14.95 8.13
CA ALA A 213 -12.13 15.72 8.99
C ALA A 213 -12.98 16.72 8.18
N GLU A 214 -12.42 17.37 7.16
CA GLU A 214 -13.15 18.24 6.23
C GLU A 214 -14.24 17.49 5.46
N GLN A 215 -14.09 16.16 5.29
CA GLN A 215 -15.06 15.27 4.67
C GLN A 215 -16.00 14.58 5.69
N GLY A 216 -15.93 14.96 6.97
CA GLY A 216 -16.74 14.39 8.05
C GLY A 216 -16.33 12.98 8.47
N ALA A 217 -15.11 12.54 8.15
CA ALA A 217 -14.57 11.24 8.51
C ALA A 217 -13.57 11.33 9.67
N PRO A 218 -13.47 10.29 10.52
CA PRO A 218 -12.45 10.24 11.56
C PRO A 218 -11.05 10.11 10.95
N GLY A 219 -10.05 10.66 11.64
CA GLY A 219 -8.64 10.48 11.31
C GLY A 219 -8.16 9.04 11.47
N ILE A 220 -6.90 8.81 11.19
CA ILE A 220 -6.22 7.52 11.32
C ILE A 220 -5.37 7.54 12.60
N ASP A 221 -5.47 6.51 13.41
CA ASP A 221 -4.48 6.26 14.47
C ASP A 221 -3.18 5.72 13.84
N TRP A 222 -2.35 6.66 13.42
CA TRP A 222 -1.07 6.36 12.77
C TRP A 222 -0.09 5.67 13.73
N GLY A 223 -0.26 5.86 15.04
CA GLY A 223 0.58 5.25 16.09
C GLY A 223 0.44 3.74 16.20
N ARG A 224 -0.58 3.14 15.56
CA ARG A 224 -0.74 1.67 15.51
C ARG A 224 0.25 0.98 14.56
N ALA A 225 0.96 1.72 13.72
CA ALA A 225 2.00 1.16 12.86
C ALA A 225 2.99 0.31 13.66
N GLY A 226 3.34 -0.87 13.16
CA GLY A 226 4.33 -1.74 13.76
C GLY A 226 3.90 -2.41 15.08
N ARG A 227 2.67 -2.25 15.52
CA ARG A 227 2.09 -2.96 16.66
C ARG A 227 1.41 -4.22 16.18
N GLY A 228 1.81 -5.40 16.69
CA GLY A 228 1.15 -6.67 16.36
C GLY A 228 -0.27 -6.72 16.92
N GLN A 229 -1.12 -7.57 16.35
CA GLN A 229 -2.43 -7.87 16.93
C GLN A 229 -2.22 -8.46 18.34
N GLY A 230 -2.70 -7.78 19.39
CA GLY A 230 -2.67 -8.30 20.75
C GLY A 230 -2.05 -7.41 21.83
N THR A 231 -1.56 -6.19 21.53
CA THR A 231 -0.95 -5.31 22.54
C THR A 231 -1.92 -4.31 23.19
N ASP A 232 -3.18 -4.25 22.77
CA ASP A 232 -4.16 -3.27 23.27
C ASP A 232 -4.88 -3.68 24.56
N ALA A 233 -4.57 -4.84 25.16
CA ALA A 233 -5.27 -5.35 26.35
C ALA A 233 -4.71 -4.82 27.70
N ALA A 234 -3.62 -4.05 27.71
CA ALA A 234 -2.91 -3.68 28.94
C ALA A 234 -3.02 -2.19 29.35
N ALA A 235 -3.72 -1.33 28.59
CA ALA A 235 -3.76 0.11 28.87
C ALA A 235 -5.06 0.64 29.50
N SER A 236 -5.97 -0.25 29.92
CA SER A 236 -7.27 0.15 30.52
C SER A 236 -7.42 -0.25 31.98
N SER A 237 -6.35 -0.31 32.76
CA SER A 237 -6.44 -0.52 34.22
C SER A 237 -5.33 0.28 34.92
N GLY A 238 -5.61 1.54 35.17
CA GLY A 238 -4.77 2.43 35.95
C GLY A 238 -5.51 3.72 36.22
#